data_48af3a95c8d9a9705cfb3bce5178f4bf
#
_entry.id   48af3a95c8d9a9705cfb3bce5178f4bf
#
_cell.length_a   1.000
_cell.length_b   1.000
_cell.length_c   1.000
_cell.angle_alpha   90.00
_cell.angle_beta   90.00
_cell.angle_gamma   90.00
#
_symmetry.space_group_name_H-M   'P 1'
#
loop_
_entity.id
_entity.type
_entity.pdbx_description
1 polymer ?
#
loop_
_entity_poly.entity_id
_entity_poly.type
_entity_poly.pdbx_seq_one_letter_code
_entity_poly.pdbx_strand_id
1 'polypeptide(L)' 'HKSSYNPDGNPLTIGEDVTVGHKVMLHGCTIGNRVLVGMGSILLDGAIVEDDVMIGAGSLVPQNKRLESGYLY' A
#
# COMPACT_ATOMS: atom_id res chain seq x y z
N HIS A 1 -6.01 3.33 10.49
CA HIS A 1 -6.65 3.18 10.55
C HIS A 1 -7.48 2.56 10.94
N LYS A 2 -8.12 2.60 10.93
CA LYS A 2 -8.68 1.85 11.57
C LYS A 2 -9.60 1.05 11.01
N SER A 3 -9.21 0.23 10.35
CA SER A 3 -9.96 -0.83 9.78
C SER A 3 -10.56 -1.73 10.81
N SER A 4 -10.35 -1.43 12.03
CA SER A 4 -10.93 -2.22 13.08
C SER A 4 -12.45 -2.24 13.04
N TYR A 5 -13.06 -1.29 12.32
CA TYR A 5 -14.49 -1.33 12.20
C TYR A 5 -14.99 -2.13 11.06
N ASN A 6 -14.15 -2.82 10.36
CA ASN A 6 -14.56 -3.57 9.20
C ASN A 6 -14.13 -5.02 9.38
N PRO A 7 -14.87 -5.79 10.18
CA PRO A 7 -14.46 -7.16 10.46
C PRO A 7 -14.41 -8.04 9.24
N ASP A 8 -15.14 -7.67 8.18
CA ASP A 8 -15.09 -8.43 6.93
C ASP A 8 -14.14 -7.81 5.93
N GLY A 9 -13.45 -6.75 6.31
CA GLY A 9 -12.50 -6.08 5.44
C GLY A 9 -11.12 -6.66 5.54
N ASN A 10 -10.22 -6.14 4.73
CA ASN A 10 -8.84 -6.58 4.71
C ASN A 10 -8.05 -5.82 5.77
N PRO A 11 -7.23 -6.50 6.57
CA PRO A 11 -6.37 -5.81 7.50
C PRO A 11 -5.27 -5.05 6.76
N LEU A 12 -4.80 -3.98 7.35
CA LEU A 12 -3.63 -3.27 6.85
C LEU A 12 -2.39 -3.96 7.38
N THR A 13 -1.54 -4.43 6.48
CA THR A 13 -0.30 -5.11 6.84
C THR A 13 0.87 -4.40 6.16
N ILE A 14 1.86 -3.99 6.94
CA ILE A 14 3.01 -3.27 6.43
C ILE A 14 4.27 -3.99 6.88
N GLY A 15 5.17 -4.26 5.93
CA GLY A 15 6.42 -4.94 6.22
C GLY A 15 7.47 -4.02 6.83
N GLU A 16 8.74 -4.40 6.67
CA GLU A 16 9.86 -3.66 7.24
C GLU A 16 10.44 -2.69 6.22
N ASP A 17 11.02 -1.60 6.75
CA ASP A 17 11.69 -0.60 5.94
C ASP A 17 10.79 0.02 4.89
N VAL A 18 9.53 0.24 5.25
CA VAL A 18 8.57 0.89 4.39
C VAL A 18 8.60 2.39 4.66
N THR A 19 8.71 3.17 3.59
CA THR A 19 8.64 4.62 3.68
C THR A 19 7.33 5.09 3.07
N VAL A 20 6.53 5.79 3.85
CA VAL A 20 5.23 6.28 3.41
C VAL A 20 5.28 7.80 3.42
N GLY A 21 5.02 8.39 2.27
CA GLY A 21 5.05 9.84 2.13
C GLY A 21 3.87 10.51 2.82
N HIS A 22 3.83 11.84 2.72
CA HIS A 22 2.76 12.62 3.34
C HIS A 22 1.43 12.39 2.64
N LYS A 23 0.35 12.41 3.42
CA LYS A 23 -1.02 12.35 2.90
C LYS A 23 -1.31 11.09 2.09
N VAL A 24 -0.66 9.99 2.41
CA VAL A 24 -0.94 8.72 1.80
C VAL A 24 -2.13 8.09 2.51
N MET A 25 -3.07 7.54 1.72
CA MET A 25 -4.22 6.83 2.26
C MET A 25 -3.98 5.34 2.08
N LEU A 26 -3.96 4.61 3.18
CA LEU A 26 -3.79 3.16 3.15
C LEU A 26 -5.04 2.52 3.71
N HIS A 27 -5.78 1.85 2.84
CA HIS A 27 -6.90 1.03 3.27
C HIS A 27 -6.38 -0.36 3.64
N GLY A 28 -7.22 -1.36 3.69
CA GLY A 28 -6.80 -2.71 4.07
C GLY A 28 -5.95 -3.39 3.02
N CYS A 29 -4.75 -2.91 2.82
CA CYS A 29 -3.81 -3.44 1.83
C CYS A 29 -2.64 -4.12 2.51
N THR A 30 -1.87 -4.86 1.71
CA THR A 30 -0.66 -5.54 2.18
C THR A 30 0.55 -4.92 1.50
N ILE A 31 1.49 -4.45 2.29
CA ILE A 31 2.71 -3.83 1.77
C ILE A 31 3.90 -4.67 2.23
N GLY A 32 4.71 -5.10 1.28
CA GLY A 32 5.89 -5.90 1.58
C GLY A 32 7.01 -5.09 2.18
N ASN A 33 8.22 -5.59 2.07
CA ASN A 33 9.38 -4.95 2.69
C ASN A 33 10.07 -4.02 1.71
N ARG A 34 10.71 -2.99 2.24
CA ARG A 34 11.51 -2.06 1.43
C ARG A 34 10.70 -1.41 0.32
N VAL A 35 9.50 -0.96 0.67
CA VAL A 35 8.58 -0.30 -0.27
C VAL A 35 8.59 1.19 0.01
N LEU A 36 8.59 1.98 -1.05
CA LEU A 36 8.42 3.42 -0.93
C LEU A 36 7.08 3.81 -1.54
N VAL A 37 6.24 4.46 -0.74
CA VAL A 37 4.95 4.93 -1.21
C VAL A 37 5.01 6.45 -1.31
N GLY A 38 4.93 6.96 -2.54
CA GLY A 38 5.02 8.40 -2.77
C GLY A 38 3.85 9.18 -2.18
N MET A 39 4.09 10.45 -1.90
CA MET A 39 3.10 11.29 -1.23
C MET A 39 1.80 11.37 -2.01
N GLY A 40 0.70 11.44 -1.29
CA GLY A 40 -0.62 11.58 -1.89
C GLY A 40 -1.16 10.33 -2.56
N SER A 41 -0.47 9.22 -2.46
CA SER A 41 -0.95 7.97 -3.06
C SER A 41 -2.10 7.39 -2.27
N ILE A 42 -2.92 6.61 -2.95
CA ILE A 42 -4.07 5.95 -2.35
C ILE A 42 -4.00 4.46 -2.70
N LEU A 43 -3.96 3.63 -1.67
CA LEU A 43 -3.95 2.17 -1.85
C LEU A 43 -5.25 1.62 -1.30
N LEU A 44 -6.02 0.97 -2.17
CA LEU A 44 -7.36 0.53 -1.81
C LEU A 44 -7.36 -0.89 -1.24
N ASP A 45 -8.51 -1.31 -0.73
CA ASP A 45 -8.65 -2.59 -0.04
C ASP A 45 -8.20 -3.76 -0.91
N GLY A 46 -7.47 -4.67 -0.31
CA GLY A 46 -7.03 -5.87 -1.00
C GLY A 46 -5.85 -5.68 -1.93
N ALA A 47 -5.35 -4.46 -2.06
CA ALA A 47 -4.16 -4.23 -2.87
C ALA A 47 -2.96 -4.93 -2.22
N ILE A 48 -2.09 -5.49 -3.03
CA ILE A 48 -0.90 -6.18 -2.56
C ILE A 48 0.31 -5.55 -3.23
N VAL A 49 1.22 -5.03 -2.42
CA VAL A 49 2.47 -4.47 -2.91
C VAL A 49 3.59 -5.41 -2.46
N GLU A 50 4.27 -6.02 -3.41
CA GLU A 50 5.34 -6.94 -3.09
C GLU A 50 6.57 -6.17 -2.63
N ASP A 51 7.63 -6.91 -2.27
CA ASP A 51 8.85 -6.29 -1.77
C ASP A 51 9.54 -5.45 -2.84
N ASP A 52 10.30 -4.46 -2.40
CA ASP A 52 11.16 -3.68 -3.30
C ASP A 52 10.40 -2.96 -4.41
N VAL A 53 9.26 -2.38 -4.05
CA VAL A 53 8.42 -1.62 -4.99
C VAL A 53 8.51 -0.14 -4.65
N MET A 54 8.55 0.70 -5.68
CA MET A 54 8.48 2.14 -5.51
C MET A 54 7.22 2.64 -6.19
N ILE A 55 6.37 3.32 -5.45
CA ILE A 55 5.11 3.87 -5.95
C ILE A 55 5.28 5.37 -6.08
N GLY A 56 5.09 5.89 -7.28
CA GLY A 56 5.24 7.33 -7.53
C GLY A 56 4.17 8.14 -6.81
N ALA A 57 4.47 9.41 -6.58
CA ALA A 57 3.58 10.32 -5.88
C ALA A 57 2.23 10.44 -6.60
N GLY A 58 1.16 10.50 -5.83
CA GLY A 58 -0.18 10.68 -6.40
C GLY A 58 -0.76 9.46 -7.09
N SER A 59 -0.17 8.30 -6.88
CA SER A 59 -0.66 7.08 -7.53
C SER A 59 -1.92 6.57 -6.86
N LEU A 60 -2.74 5.87 -7.64
CA LEU A 60 -3.90 5.16 -7.11
C LEU A 60 -3.69 3.68 -7.40
N VAL A 61 -3.70 2.87 -6.37
CA VAL A 61 -3.61 1.42 -6.50
C VAL A 61 -5.00 0.86 -6.25
N PRO A 62 -5.66 0.35 -7.29
CA PRO A 62 -7.04 -0.12 -7.16
C PRO A 62 -7.18 -1.31 -6.24
N GLN A 63 -8.43 -1.61 -5.87
CA GLN A 63 -8.72 -2.77 -5.05
C GLN A 63 -8.18 -4.04 -5.70
N ASN A 64 -7.59 -4.88 -4.87
CA ASN A 64 -7.10 -6.20 -5.25
C ASN A 64 -6.02 -6.19 -6.33
N LYS A 65 -5.42 -5.04 -6.59
CA LYS A 65 -4.31 -4.94 -7.54
C LYS A 65 -3.04 -5.44 -6.87
N ARG A 66 -2.23 -6.20 -7.61
CA ARG A 66 -0.94 -6.66 -7.12
C ARG A 66 0.17 -5.91 -7.88
N LEU A 67 1.04 -5.27 -7.13
CA LEU A 67 2.23 -4.62 -7.69
C LEU A 67 3.41 -5.53 -7.44
N GLU A 68 4.06 -5.95 -8.53
CA GLU A 68 5.12 -6.95 -8.46
C GLU A 68 6.43 -6.35 -8.01
N SER A 69 7.24 -7.19 -7.37
CA SER A 69 8.53 -6.79 -6.84
C SER A 69 9.44 -6.18 -7.89
N GLY A 70 10.19 -5.18 -7.47
CA GLY A 70 11.26 -4.63 -8.30
C GLY A 70 10.81 -3.63 -9.34
N TYR A 71 9.54 -3.24 -9.34
CA TYR A 71 9.03 -2.29 -10.32
C TYR A 71 8.75 -0.91 -9.72
N LEU A 72 8.79 0.08 -10.58
CA LEU A 72 8.37 1.45 -10.27
C LEU A 72 6.99 1.68 -10.87
N TYR A 73 6.09 2.13 -10.05
CA TYR A 73 4.72 2.38 -10.48
C TYR A 73 4.32 3.83 -10.38
#